data_91a84fd2d33301b66a9a731c2dafe5a0
#
_entry.id   91a84fd2d33301b66a9a731c2dafe5a0
#
_cell.length_a   1.000
_cell.length_b   1.000
_cell.length_c   1.000
_cell.angle_alpha   90.00
_cell.angle_beta   90.00
_cell.angle_gamma   90.00
#
_symmetry.space_group_name_H-M   'P 1'
#
loop_
_entity.id
_entity.type
_entity.pdbx_description
1 polymer ?
#
loop_
_entity_poly.entity_id
_entity_poly.type
_entity_poly.pdbx_seq_one_letter_code
_entity_poly.pdbx_strand_id
1 'polypeptide(L)'
;MKKGRISKDEERIIGRLIDHVTVEDIAKQLDRDVESVDNFVKRKFKVGLSNEEAAAYSLEDRPYWIELENQFTPSELELFKYHWSRIISQFKDDVFPTEELQVVDVIKLEILMNRCLKSNKDNLNEMTVLEKMLADERAVDKDQRDHDYVLNLERQLASLRASQEALNRDYRELQSKKASMLREMKGTREQRIKRLEDSKQSFTSWVAHLMQDPETLKRYGIEMEKMRLAMLKEKERLSQFHQYEDGQIDQPFLTPDTVIE
;
A
#
# COMPACT_ATOMS: atom_id res chain seq x y z
N MET A 1 28.89 14.24 -24.18
CA MET A 1 27.84 13.87 -23.19
C MET A 1 27.69 14.96 -22.16
N LYS A 2 26.52 15.58 -22.13
CA LYS A 2 26.16 16.64 -21.16
C LYS A 2 26.00 16.03 -19.76
N LYS A 3 26.64 16.63 -18.76
CA LYS A 3 26.53 16.24 -17.34
C LYS A 3 25.69 17.27 -16.60
N GLY A 4 24.91 16.83 -15.63
CA GLY A 4 24.10 17.69 -14.77
C GLY A 4 22.59 17.44 -14.88
N ARG A 5 21.79 18.27 -14.19
CA ARG A 5 20.35 18.14 -14.12
C ARG A 5 19.70 18.36 -15.50
N ILE A 6 18.69 17.57 -15.83
CA ILE A 6 17.91 17.72 -17.07
C ILE A 6 17.17 19.06 -17.04
N SER A 7 17.29 19.84 -18.11
CA SER A 7 16.64 21.15 -18.23
C SER A 7 15.14 21.00 -18.56
N LYS A 8 14.36 22.07 -18.35
CA LYS A 8 12.93 22.08 -18.70
C LYS A 8 12.65 21.85 -20.18
N ASP A 9 13.57 22.28 -21.05
CA ASP A 9 13.41 22.08 -22.50
C ASP A 9 13.70 20.63 -22.89
N GLU A 10 14.74 20.02 -22.30
CA GLU A 10 15.02 18.61 -22.47
C GLU A 10 13.88 17.73 -21.91
N GLU A 11 13.27 18.12 -20.79
CA GLU A 11 12.09 17.47 -20.23
C GLU A 11 10.90 17.47 -21.20
N ARG A 12 10.65 18.61 -21.90
CA ARG A 12 9.60 18.70 -22.91
C ARG A 12 9.88 17.80 -24.12
N ILE A 13 11.15 17.70 -24.52
CA ILE A 13 11.57 16.84 -25.63
C ILE A 13 11.37 15.37 -25.23
N ILE A 14 11.81 14.97 -24.04
CA ILE A 14 11.62 13.61 -23.52
C ILE A 14 10.13 13.27 -23.47
N GLY A 15 9.28 14.16 -22.92
CA GLY A 15 7.84 13.93 -22.83
C GLY A 15 7.12 13.75 -24.17
N ARG A 16 7.67 14.31 -25.27
CA ARG A 16 7.11 14.11 -26.63
C ARG A 16 7.57 12.81 -27.28
N LEU A 17 8.77 12.36 -26.93
CA LEU A 17 9.41 11.23 -27.61
C LEU A 17 9.18 9.90 -26.90
N ILE A 18 8.85 9.91 -25.62
CA ILE A 18 8.78 8.75 -24.76
C ILE A 18 7.77 7.68 -25.24
N ASP A 19 6.69 8.09 -25.89
CA ASP A 19 5.65 7.18 -26.39
C ASP A 19 6.01 6.56 -27.75
N HIS A 20 7.06 7.07 -28.43
CA HIS A 20 7.38 6.70 -29.82
C HIS A 20 8.82 6.25 -30.03
N VAL A 21 9.75 6.54 -29.11
CA VAL A 21 11.18 6.33 -29.29
C VAL A 21 11.77 5.67 -28.05
N THR A 22 12.80 4.82 -28.24
CA THR A 22 13.47 4.14 -27.12
C THR A 22 14.27 5.13 -26.26
N VAL A 23 14.43 4.82 -24.98
CA VAL A 23 15.22 5.68 -24.05
C VAL A 23 16.65 5.87 -24.53
N GLU A 24 17.23 4.85 -25.18
CA GLU A 24 18.59 4.90 -25.75
C GLU A 24 18.70 5.93 -26.88
N ASP A 25 17.69 6.02 -27.75
CA ASP A 25 17.69 6.96 -28.85
C ASP A 25 17.40 8.38 -28.37
N ILE A 26 16.55 8.55 -27.36
CA ILE A 26 16.33 9.82 -26.67
C ILE A 26 17.63 10.32 -26.03
N ALA A 27 18.38 9.43 -25.38
CA ALA A 27 19.66 9.76 -24.76
C ALA A 27 20.70 10.21 -25.80
N LYS A 28 20.79 9.54 -26.95
CA LYS A 28 21.63 9.93 -28.08
C LYS A 28 21.27 11.30 -28.63
N GLN A 29 19.96 11.57 -28.81
CA GLN A 29 19.47 12.83 -29.33
C GLN A 29 19.76 14.03 -28.41
N LEU A 30 19.74 13.81 -27.10
CA LEU A 30 20.03 14.81 -26.08
C LEU A 30 21.52 14.93 -25.74
N ASP A 31 22.38 14.07 -26.31
CA ASP A 31 23.81 13.94 -25.99
C ASP A 31 24.03 13.73 -24.48
N ARG A 32 23.21 12.83 -23.88
CA ARG A 32 23.25 12.47 -22.47
C ARG A 32 23.53 10.98 -22.26
N ASP A 33 23.93 10.66 -21.05
CA ASP A 33 24.07 9.28 -20.62
C ASP A 33 22.72 8.58 -20.55
N VAL A 34 22.65 7.33 -21.05
CA VAL A 34 21.41 6.53 -21.12
C VAL A 34 20.83 6.29 -19.74
N GLU A 35 21.68 5.98 -18.76
CA GLU A 35 21.26 5.73 -17.38
C GLU A 35 20.64 6.99 -16.74
N SER A 36 21.22 8.16 -17.02
CA SER A 36 20.69 9.44 -16.53
C SER A 36 19.31 9.77 -17.11
N VAL A 37 19.09 9.48 -18.41
CA VAL A 37 17.79 9.68 -19.07
C VAL A 37 16.77 8.64 -18.62
N ASP A 38 17.17 7.38 -18.48
CA ASP A 38 16.31 6.29 -18.00
C ASP A 38 15.81 6.55 -16.58
N ASN A 39 16.70 6.93 -15.68
CA ASN A 39 16.34 7.31 -14.31
C ASN A 39 15.40 8.53 -14.27
N PHE A 40 15.59 9.50 -15.15
CA PHE A 40 14.69 10.64 -15.25
C PHE A 40 13.32 10.26 -15.79
N VAL A 41 13.27 9.41 -16.82
CA VAL A 41 12.03 8.87 -17.42
C VAL A 41 11.24 8.07 -16.40
N LYS A 42 11.90 7.14 -15.72
CA LYS A 42 11.29 6.34 -14.64
C LYS A 42 10.74 7.22 -13.53
N ARG A 43 11.51 8.21 -13.09
CA ARG A 43 11.10 9.14 -12.02
C ARG A 43 9.93 10.05 -12.40
N LYS A 44 9.96 10.63 -13.58
CA LYS A 44 9.01 11.69 -14.00
C LYS A 44 7.79 11.17 -14.73
N PHE A 45 7.98 10.20 -15.62
CA PHE A 45 6.92 9.67 -16.48
C PHE A 45 6.39 8.30 -16.04
N LYS A 46 7.07 7.66 -15.07
CA LYS A 46 6.69 6.37 -14.50
C LYS A 46 6.47 5.25 -15.53
N VAL A 47 7.13 5.37 -16.69
CA VAL A 47 7.02 4.41 -17.79
C VAL A 47 7.87 3.18 -17.51
N GLY A 48 7.28 1.99 -17.64
CA GLY A 48 7.97 0.72 -17.44
C GLY A 48 8.25 0.33 -15.98
N LEU A 49 7.74 1.11 -15.01
CA LEU A 49 7.86 0.80 -13.59
C LEU A 49 6.70 -0.09 -13.12
N SER A 50 7.01 -1.00 -12.20
CA SER A 50 5.98 -1.65 -11.41
C SER A 50 5.24 -0.62 -10.53
N ASN A 51 4.01 -0.94 -10.11
CA ASN A 51 3.24 -0.07 -9.22
C ASN A 51 4.00 0.26 -7.92
N GLU A 52 4.81 -0.68 -7.43
CA GLU A 52 5.63 -0.50 -6.23
C GLU A 52 6.77 0.50 -6.45
N GLU A 53 7.49 0.38 -7.57
CA GLU A 53 8.57 1.31 -7.93
C GLU A 53 8.03 2.72 -8.20
N ALA A 54 6.92 2.83 -8.90
CA ALA A 54 6.25 4.13 -9.15
C ALA A 54 5.82 4.80 -7.82
N ALA A 55 5.33 4.03 -6.86
CA ALA A 55 4.98 4.53 -5.54
C ALA A 55 6.22 4.98 -4.74
N ALA A 56 7.34 4.23 -4.82
CA ALA A 56 8.60 4.60 -4.16
C ALA A 56 9.15 5.94 -4.69
N TYR A 57 9.17 6.13 -6.01
CA TYR A 57 9.58 7.40 -6.62
C TYR A 57 8.64 8.56 -6.26
N SER A 58 7.32 8.29 -6.16
CA SER A 58 6.36 9.33 -5.78
C SER A 58 6.59 9.88 -4.37
N LEU A 59 7.16 9.07 -3.46
CA LEU A 59 7.48 9.48 -2.10
C LEU A 59 8.56 10.57 -2.06
N GLU A 60 9.59 10.45 -2.89
CA GLU A 60 10.70 11.41 -2.96
C GLU A 60 10.27 12.80 -3.44
N ASP A 61 9.18 12.88 -4.21
CA ASP A 61 8.61 14.15 -4.70
C ASP A 61 7.71 14.83 -3.66
N ARG A 62 7.41 14.19 -2.52
CA ARG A 62 6.54 14.73 -1.48
C ARG A 62 7.28 15.73 -0.57
N PRO A 63 6.62 16.83 -0.13
CA PRO A 63 7.24 17.85 0.71
C PRO A 63 7.82 17.31 2.02
N TYR A 64 7.16 16.31 2.62
CA TYR A 64 7.58 15.70 3.88
C TYR A 64 8.80 14.76 3.75
N TRP A 65 9.26 14.47 2.51
CA TRP A 65 10.45 13.64 2.29
C TRP A 65 11.71 14.26 2.90
N ILE A 66 11.89 15.57 2.77
CA ILE A 66 13.04 16.29 3.36
C ILE A 66 13.06 16.15 4.88
N GLU A 67 11.90 16.17 5.52
CA GLU A 67 11.80 15.95 6.97
C GLU A 67 12.18 14.52 7.36
N LEU A 68 11.76 13.52 6.56
CA LEU A 68 12.12 12.13 6.78
C LEU A 68 13.62 11.90 6.64
N GLU A 69 14.27 12.50 5.64
CA GLU A 69 15.73 12.42 5.46
C GLU A 69 16.50 12.97 6.67
N ASN A 70 15.98 14.00 7.33
CA ASN A 70 16.58 14.56 8.53
C ASN A 70 16.33 13.75 9.81
N GLN A 71 15.28 12.91 9.84
CA GLN A 71 14.87 12.16 11.03
C GLN A 71 15.39 10.72 11.06
N PHE A 72 15.66 10.13 9.90
CA PHE A 72 15.97 8.72 9.75
C PHE A 72 17.34 8.46 9.11
N THR A 73 17.94 7.34 9.48
CA THR A 73 19.19 6.87 8.86
C THR A 73 18.94 6.36 7.44
N PRO A 74 19.96 6.30 6.56
CA PRO A 74 19.79 5.77 5.21
C PRO A 74 19.16 4.38 5.15
N SER A 75 19.54 3.47 6.05
CA SER A 75 18.95 2.13 6.13
C SER A 75 17.47 2.14 6.57
N GLU A 76 17.08 3.07 7.44
CA GLU A 76 15.69 3.26 7.83
C GLU A 76 14.86 3.89 6.71
N LEU A 77 15.46 4.78 5.90
CA LEU A 77 14.81 5.34 4.72
C LEU A 77 14.56 4.29 3.64
N GLU A 78 15.47 3.33 3.44
CA GLU A 78 15.23 2.19 2.54
C GLU A 78 14.06 1.34 3.03
N LEU A 79 14.01 1.05 4.33
CA LEU A 79 12.90 0.34 4.94
C LEU A 79 11.59 1.14 4.83
N PHE A 80 11.67 2.46 4.97
CA PHE A 80 10.53 3.37 4.80
C PHE A 80 9.98 3.29 3.37
N LYS A 81 10.85 3.40 2.34
CA LYS A 81 10.47 3.27 0.92
C LYS A 81 9.83 1.93 0.63
N TYR A 82 10.40 0.84 1.17
CA TYR A 82 9.86 -0.50 1.01
C TYR A 82 8.44 -0.63 1.57
N HIS A 83 8.19 -0.18 2.80
CA HIS A 83 6.86 -0.25 3.38
C HIS A 83 5.87 0.69 2.68
N TRP A 84 6.30 1.89 2.34
CA TRP A 84 5.50 2.87 1.60
C TRP A 84 5.00 2.31 0.27
N SER A 85 5.92 1.82 -0.55
CA SER A 85 5.58 1.29 -1.87
C SER A 85 4.56 0.16 -1.80
N ARG A 86 4.70 -0.74 -0.83
CA ARG A 86 3.79 -1.87 -0.64
C ARG A 86 2.42 -1.46 -0.08
N ILE A 87 2.39 -0.53 0.85
CA ILE A 87 1.11 -0.05 1.41
C ILE A 87 0.35 0.74 0.35
N ILE A 88 0.99 1.68 -0.34
CA ILE A 88 0.35 2.49 -1.38
C ILE A 88 -0.12 1.60 -2.55
N SER A 89 0.68 0.65 -3.01
CA SER A 89 0.28 -0.29 -4.07
C SER A 89 -0.93 -1.16 -3.68
N GLN A 90 -1.09 -1.46 -2.38
CA GLN A 90 -2.25 -2.20 -1.88
C GLN A 90 -3.56 -1.40 -1.98
N PHE A 91 -3.51 -0.08 -1.78
CA PHE A 91 -4.66 0.81 -1.85
C PHE A 91 -4.89 1.38 -3.27
N LYS A 92 -3.91 1.25 -4.17
CA LYS A 92 -3.91 1.76 -5.55
C LYS A 92 -4.20 3.27 -5.60
N ASP A 93 -5.11 3.68 -6.51
CA ASP A 93 -5.44 5.09 -6.76
C ASP A 93 -6.46 5.68 -5.76
N ASP A 94 -6.86 4.91 -4.75
CA ASP A 94 -7.91 5.26 -3.78
C ASP A 94 -7.30 5.79 -2.46
N VAL A 95 -6.18 6.52 -2.53
CA VAL A 95 -5.50 7.08 -1.35
C VAL A 95 -5.68 8.58 -1.32
N PHE A 96 -6.39 9.07 -0.31
CA PHE A 96 -6.53 10.51 -0.08
C PHE A 96 -5.24 11.09 0.58
N PRO A 97 -4.95 12.39 0.38
CA PRO A 97 -3.78 13.04 1.00
C PRO A 97 -3.71 12.89 2.53
N THR A 98 -4.86 12.83 3.20
CA THR A 98 -4.95 12.60 4.65
C THR A 98 -4.57 11.16 5.03
N GLU A 99 -4.90 10.19 4.19
CA GLU A 99 -4.52 8.79 4.38
C GLU A 99 -3.02 8.58 4.10
N GLU A 100 -2.44 9.32 3.16
CA GLU A 100 -0.98 9.32 2.95
C GLU A 100 -0.23 9.70 4.23
N LEU A 101 -0.69 10.71 4.97
CA LEU A 101 -0.08 11.10 6.24
C LEU A 101 -0.22 10.00 7.31
N GLN A 102 -1.35 9.31 7.36
CA GLN A 102 -1.52 8.17 8.26
C GLN A 102 -0.59 7.00 7.90
N VAL A 103 -0.38 6.74 6.60
CA VAL A 103 0.59 5.73 6.13
C VAL A 103 2.00 6.11 6.58
N VAL A 104 2.40 7.37 6.42
CA VAL A 104 3.70 7.88 6.90
C VAL A 104 3.85 7.63 8.40
N ASP A 105 2.84 7.94 9.20
CA ASP A 105 2.88 7.77 10.65
C ASP A 105 2.95 6.30 11.06
N VAL A 106 2.23 5.40 10.38
CA VAL A 106 2.31 3.94 10.61
C VAL A 106 3.71 3.41 10.32
N ILE A 107 4.36 3.89 9.26
CA ILE A 107 5.73 3.47 8.93
C ILE A 107 6.72 4.05 9.95
N LYS A 108 6.55 5.30 10.40
CA LYS A 108 7.35 5.88 11.48
C LYS A 108 7.25 5.05 12.77
N LEU A 109 6.04 4.63 13.14
CA LEU A 109 5.83 3.76 14.30
C LEU A 109 6.57 2.43 14.16
N GLU A 110 6.57 1.81 12.96
CA GLU A 110 7.32 0.58 12.69
C GLU A 110 8.82 0.76 12.90
N ILE A 111 9.39 1.84 12.38
CA ILE A 111 10.82 2.14 12.54
C ILE A 111 11.15 2.38 14.02
N LEU A 112 10.31 3.12 14.76
CA LEU A 112 10.49 3.34 16.20
C LEU A 112 10.42 2.02 16.99
N MET A 113 9.49 1.13 16.66
CA MET A 113 9.42 -0.21 17.24
C MET A 113 10.71 -1.01 16.98
N ASN A 114 11.25 -0.95 15.77
CA ASN A 114 12.50 -1.60 15.42
C ASN A 114 13.70 -1.02 16.21
N ARG A 115 13.74 0.31 16.43
CA ARG A 115 14.73 0.95 17.32
C ARG A 115 14.61 0.44 18.76
N CYS A 116 13.40 0.34 19.30
CA CYS A 116 13.16 -0.22 20.64
C CYS A 116 13.67 -1.67 20.73
N LEU A 117 13.39 -2.50 19.73
CA LEU A 117 13.87 -3.89 19.71
C LEU A 117 15.39 -3.99 19.61
N LYS A 118 16.02 -3.12 18.80
CA LYS A 118 17.48 -3.06 18.69
C LYS A 118 18.12 -2.65 20.03
N SER A 119 17.63 -1.57 20.63
CA SER A 119 18.12 -1.12 21.94
C SER A 119 17.90 -2.20 23.03
N ASN A 120 16.78 -2.91 22.96
CA ASN A 120 16.51 -4.01 23.90
C ASN A 120 17.51 -5.17 23.73
N LYS A 121 17.88 -5.52 22.49
CA LYS A 121 18.91 -6.50 22.20
C LYS A 121 20.29 -6.04 22.70
N ASP A 122 20.63 -4.78 22.50
CA ASP A 122 21.91 -4.23 22.95
C ASP A 122 21.99 -4.23 24.49
N ASN A 123 20.93 -3.82 25.19
CA ASN A 123 20.84 -3.91 26.66
C ASN A 123 20.98 -5.35 27.15
N LEU A 124 20.35 -6.35 26.51
CA LEU A 124 20.47 -7.75 26.87
C LEU A 124 21.92 -8.25 26.72
N ASN A 125 22.59 -7.87 25.65
CA ASN A 125 23.99 -8.22 25.44
C ASN A 125 24.90 -7.61 26.54
N GLU A 126 24.67 -6.34 26.87
CA GLU A 126 25.42 -5.66 27.92
C GLU A 126 25.15 -6.27 29.31
N MET A 127 23.89 -6.60 29.62
CA MET A 127 23.54 -7.31 30.84
C MET A 127 24.26 -8.66 30.95
N THR A 128 24.34 -9.45 29.87
CA THR A 128 25.02 -10.74 29.89
C THR A 128 26.53 -10.59 30.16
N VAL A 129 27.17 -9.52 29.66
CA VAL A 129 28.57 -9.20 29.95
C VAL A 129 28.77 -8.80 31.40
N LEU A 130 27.92 -7.91 31.92
CA LEU A 130 27.99 -7.47 33.32
C LEU A 130 27.69 -8.62 34.29
N GLU A 131 26.76 -9.51 33.98
CA GLU A 131 26.45 -10.69 34.80
C GLU A 131 27.64 -11.65 34.87
N LYS A 132 28.39 -11.83 33.78
CA LYS A 132 29.63 -12.61 33.78
C LYS A 132 30.69 -11.94 34.64
N MET A 133 30.95 -10.65 34.47
CA MET A 133 31.91 -9.89 35.27
C MET A 133 31.55 -9.98 36.78
N LEU A 134 30.27 -9.86 37.10
CA LEU A 134 29.79 -10.01 38.47
C LEU A 134 29.97 -11.43 39.03
N ALA A 135 29.78 -12.46 38.20
CA ALA A 135 30.00 -13.86 38.58
C ALA A 135 31.49 -14.12 38.83
N ASP A 136 32.36 -13.63 37.95
CA ASP A 136 33.80 -13.76 38.05
C ASP A 136 34.31 -13.09 39.34
N GLU A 137 33.88 -11.87 39.62
CA GLU A 137 34.25 -11.15 40.86
C GLU A 137 33.72 -11.82 42.12
N ARG A 138 32.51 -12.39 42.07
CA ARG A 138 31.94 -13.14 43.19
C ARG A 138 32.65 -14.48 43.47
N ALA A 139 33.33 -15.03 42.48
CA ALA A 139 34.15 -16.24 42.59
C ALA A 139 35.48 -15.99 43.30
N VAL A 140 35.95 -14.73 43.38
CA VAL A 140 37.17 -14.33 44.13
C VAL A 140 36.92 -14.46 45.64
N ASP A 141 38.01 -14.81 46.40
CA ASP A 141 37.96 -14.90 47.86
C ASP A 141 37.48 -13.60 48.49
N LYS A 142 36.68 -13.72 49.58
CA LYS A 142 36.00 -12.56 50.21
C LYS A 142 36.97 -11.45 50.62
N ASP A 143 38.18 -11.81 51.04
CA ASP A 143 39.18 -10.88 51.54
C ASP A 143 39.92 -10.11 50.39
N GLN A 144 39.85 -10.64 49.15
CA GLN A 144 40.42 -10.03 47.95
C GLN A 144 39.43 -9.40 47.05
N ARG A 145 38.12 -9.53 47.31
CA ARG A 145 37.01 -9.04 46.47
C ARG A 145 36.90 -7.51 46.64
N ASP A 146 36.80 -6.81 45.48
CA ASP A 146 36.49 -5.40 45.47
C ASP A 146 34.98 -5.18 45.65
N HIS A 147 34.56 -4.82 46.85
CA HIS A 147 33.18 -4.56 47.19
C HIS A 147 32.58 -3.36 46.45
N ASP A 148 33.38 -2.35 46.21
CA ASP A 148 32.91 -1.15 45.50
C ASP A 148 32.67 -1.44 44.05
N TYR A 149 33.53 -2.27 43.45
CA TYR A 149 33.35 -2.75 42.07
C TYR A 149 32.09 -3.61 41.92
N VAL A 150 31.87 -4.56 42.81
CA VAL A 150 30.65 -5.40 42.82
C VAL A 150 29.39 -4.52 42.93
N LEU A 151 29.40 -3.56 43.84
CA LEU A 151 28.27 -2.65 44.03
C LEU A 151 28.01 -1.80 42.76
N ASN A 152 29.06 -1.36 42.08
CA ASN A 152 28.93 -0.63 40.83
C ASN A 152 28.32 -1.52 39.71
N LEU A 153 28.79 -2.76 39.54
CA LEU A 153 28.20 -3.70 38.58
C LEU A 153 26.72 -3.97 38.87
N GLU A 154 26.35 -4.15 40.14
CA GLU A 154 24.95 -4.34 40.53
C GLU A 154 24.08 -3.12 40.23
N ARG A 155 24.60 -1.90 40.44
CA ARG A 155 23.90 -0.66 40.07
C ARG A 155 23.71 -0.54 38.55
N GLN A 156 24.74 -0.87 37.77
CA GLN A 156 24.64 -0.86 36.31
C GLN A 156 23.60 -1.87 35.80
N LEU A 157 23.62 -3.10 36.35
CA LEU A 157 22.61 -4.11 36.02
C LEU A 157 21.19 -3.66 36.38
N ALA A 158 21.01 -3.03 37.55
CA ALA A 158 19.70 -2.51 37.94
C ALA A 158 19.24 -1.39 37.00
N SER A 159 20.15 -0.50 36.58
CA SER A 159 19.86 0.56 35.60
C SER A 159 19.44 -0.02 34.22
N LEU A 160 20.19 -1.01 33.71
CA LEU A 160 19.85 -1.66 32.44
C LEU A 160 18.53 -2.40 32.49
N ARG A 161 18.21 -3.06 33.60
CA ARG A 161 16.90 -3.72 33.80
C ARG A 161 15.75 -2.70 33.79
N ALA A 162 15.93 -1.57 34.47
CA ALA A 162 14.96 -0.47 34.44
C ALA A 162 14.77 0.11 33.03
N SER A 163 15.88 0.31 32.30
CA SER A 163 15.86 0.74 30.89
C SER A 163 15.13 -0.25 30.00
N GLN A 164 15.39 -1.56 30.17
CA GLN A 164 14.71 -2.62 29.41
C GLN A 164 13.20 -2.65 29.68
N GLU A 165 12.79 -2.43 30.92
CA GLU A 165 11.37 -2.35 31.27
C GLU A 165 10.69 -1.13 30.63
N ALA A 166 11.36 0.02 30.60
CA ALA A 166 10.88 1.20 29.91
C ALA A 166 10.73 0.97 28.40
N LEU A 167 11.75 0.40 27.73
CA LEU A 167 11.70 0.06 26.31
C LEU A 167 10.58 -0.93 25.96
N ASN A 168 10.33 -1.92 26.84
CA ASN A 168 9.25 -2.86 26.65
C ASN A 168 7.87 -2.20 26.80
N ARG A 169 7.74 -1.19 27.64
CA ARG A 169 6.51 -0.39 27.79
C ARG A 169 6.28 0.46 26.55
N ASP A 170 7.31 1.18 26.09
CA ASP A 170 7.27 2.00 24.90
C ASP A 170 6.92 1.17 23.66
N TYR A 171 7.52 -0.01 23.51
CA TYR A 171 7.19 -0.94 22.42
C TYR A 171 5.72 -1.34 22.41
N ARG A 172 5.14 -1.69 23.57
CA ARG A 172 3.71 -2.06 23.67
C ARG A 172 2.80 -0.88 23.31
N GLU A 173 3.18 0.34 23.74
CA GLU A 173 2.42 1.54 23.42
C GLU A 173 2.45 1.83 21.91
N LEU A 174 3.63 1.78 21.30
CA LEU A 174 3.80 1.95 19.85
C LEU A 174 3.02 0.88 19.07
N GLN A 175 3.06 -0.37 19.51
CA GLN A 175 2.31 -1.47 18.91
C GLN A 175 0.80 -1.23 18.98
N SER A 176 0.30 -0.76 20.11
CA SER A 176 -1.12 -0.42 20.29
C SER A 176 -1.54 0.72 19.38
N LYS A 177 -0.75 1.79 19.31
CA LYS A 177 -1.00 2.93 18.41
C LYS A 177 -1.02 2.49 16.95
N LYS A 178 -0.01 1.70 16.53
CA LYS A 178 0.05 1.15 15.17
C LYS A 178 -1.19 0.31 14.83
N ALA A 179 -1.61 -0.56 15.75
CA ALA A 179 -2.79 -1.39 15.56
C ALA A 179 -4.07 -0.55 15.42
N SER A 180 -4.21 0.53 16.20
CA SER A 180 -5.34 1.48 16.08
C SER A 180 -5.34 2.16 14.72
N MET A 181 -4.21 2.72 14.29
CA MET A 181 -4.10 3.41 13.00
C MET A 181 -4.37 2.46 11.81
N LEU A 182 -3.89 1.21 11.88
CA LEU A 182 -4.20 0.22 10.83
C LEU A 182 -5.69 -0.13 10.76
N ARG A 183 -6.39 -0.12 11.90
CA ARG A 183 -7.86 -0.30 11.93
C ARG A 183 -8.56 0.91 11.32
N GLU A 184 -8.16 2.12 11.67
CA GLU A 184 -8.72 3.36 11.14
C GLU A 184 -8.56 3.45 9.61
N MET A 185 -7.40 3.09 9.08
CA MET A 185 -7.14 3.00 7.62
C MET A 185 -7.87 1.83 6.94
N LYS A 186 -8.64 1.03 7.66
CA LYS A 186 -9.26 -0.20 7.14
C LYS A 186 -8.25 -1.16 6.51
N GLY A 187 -7.01 -1.13 6.99
CA GLY A 187 -5.91 -1.94 6.51
C GLY A 187 -5.92 -3.39 7.00
N THR A 188 -6.80 -3.76 7.94
CA THR A 188 -6.89 -5.12 8.46
C THR A 188 -7.57 -6.06 7.46
N ARG A 189 -7.21 -7.34 7.51
CA ARG A 189 -7.79 -8.37 6.62
C ARG A 189 -9.31 -8.42 6.70
N GLU A 190 -9.86 -8.34 7.91
CA GLU A 190 -11.30 -8.38 8.14
C GLU A 190 -12.03 -7.22 7.46
N GLN A 191 -11.51 -6.01 7.60
CA GLN A 191 -12.10 -4.82 6.98
C GLN A 191 -11.96 -4.83 5.46
N ARG A 192 -10.86 -5.39 4.92
CA ARG A 192 -10.71 -5.57 3.47
C ARG A 192 -11.70 -6.58 2.91
N ILE A 193 -11.91 -7.70 3.61
CA ILE A 193 -12.91 -8.69 3.21
C ILE A 193 -14.30 -8.06 3.23
N LYS A 194 -14.66 -7.35 4.31
CA LYS A 194 -15.93 -6.65 4.42
C LYS A 194 -16.12 -5.63 3.29
N ARG A 195 -15.09 -4.82 2.99
CA ARG A 195 -15.14 -3.87 1.87
C ARG A 195 -15.35 -4.58 0.53
N LEU A 196 -14.69 -5.73 0.31
CA LEU A 196 -14.87 -6.53 -0.90
C LEU A 196 -16.27 -7.17 -0.97
N GLU A 197 -16.81 -7.61 0.15
CA GLU A 197 -18.17 -8.15 0.24
C GLU A 197 -19.21 -7.04 -0.02
N ASP A 198 -19.07 -5.89 0.64
CA ASP A 198 -19.92 -4.72 0.44
C ASP A 198 -19.87 -4.22 -1.02
N SER A 199 -18.68 -4.22 -1.64
CA SER A 199 -18.50 -3.81 -3.03
C SER A 199 -19.13 -4.80 -4.03
N LYS A 200 -19.09 -6.10 -3.74
CA LYS A 200 -19.75 -7.12 -4.56
C LYS A 200 -21.27 -7.07 -4.49
N GLN A 201 -21.80 -6.63 -3.36
CA GLN A 201 -23.26 -6.54 -3.11
C GLN A 201 -23.89 -5.26 -3.66
N SER A 202 -23.10 -4.24 -3.97
CA SER A 202 -23.63 -2.97 -4.46
C SER A 202 -23.82 -2.99 -5.98
N PHE A 203 -25.07 -2.78 -6.44
CA PHE A 203 -25.39 -2.60 -7.86
C PHE A 203 -24.57 -1.47 -8.51
N THR A 204 -24.34 -0.39 -7.77
CA THR A 204 -23.50 0.73 -8.23
C THR A 204 -22.05 0.31 -8.47
N SER A 205 -21.49 -0.56 -7.63
CA SER A 205 -20.16 -1.12 -7.82
C SER A 205 -20.10 -2.03 -9.05
N TRP A 206 -21.13 -2.82 -9.27
CA TRP A 206 -21.24 -3.66 -10.48
C TRP A 206 -21.28 -2.81 -11.75
N VAL A 207 -22.08 -1.73 -11.75
CA VAL A 207 -22.15 -0.78 -12.87
C VAL A 207 -20.81 -0.07 -13.10
N ALA A 208 -20.14 0.38 -12.03
CA ALA A 208 -18.84 1.01 -12.12
C ALA A 208 -17.76 0.06 -12.69
N HIS A 209 -17.77 -1.21 -12.26
CA HIS A 209 -16.87 -2.22 -12.80
C HIS A 209 -17.15 -2.52 -14.29
N LEU A 210 -18.42 -2.54 -14.68
CA LEU A 210 -18.84 -2.65 -16.07
C LEU A 210 -18.33 -1.49 -16.95
N MET A 211 -18.33 -0.29 -16.41
CA MET A 211 -17.85 0.91 -17.14
C MET A 211 -16.32 0.98 -17.24
N GLN A 212 -15.58 0.34 -16.35
CA GLN A 212 -14.11 0.32 -16.36
C GLN A 212 -13.51 -0.69 -17.35
N ASP A 213 -14.25 -1.76 -17.68
CA ASP A 213 -13.77 -2.78 -18.61
C ASP A 213 -14.57 -2.74 -19.94
N PRO A 214 -14.01 -2.14 -21.01
CA PRO A 214 -14.70 -1.99 -22.28
C PRO A 214 -14.98 -3.32 -22.99
N GLU A 215 -14.24 -4.39 -22.72
CA GLU A 215 -14.53 -5.72 -23.28
C GLU A 215 -15.72 -6.38 -22.58
N THR A 216 -15.77 -6.28 -21.26
CA THR A 216 -16.91 -6.74 -20.47
C THR A 216 -18.16 -5.99 -20.83
N LEU A 217 -18.07 -4.68 -21.03
CA LEU A 217 -19.20 -3.82 -21.45
C LEU A 217 -19.75 -4.23 -22.82
N LYS A 218 -18.88 -4.53 -23.79
CA LYS A 218 -19.29 -5.07 -25.11
C LYS A 218 -19.97 -6.42 -25.00
N ARG A 219 -19.43 -7.34 -24.16
CA ARG A 219 -20.02 -8.67 -23.95
C ARG A 219 -21.42 -8.58 -23.34
N TYR A 220 -21.59 -7.78 -22.30
CA TYR A 220 -22.91 -7.52 -21.68
C TYR A 220 -23.86 -6.79 -22.63
N GLY A 221 -23.38 -5.87 -23.45
CA GLY A 221 -24.18 -5.21 -24.50
C GLY A 221 -24.75 -6.22 -25.50
N ILE A 222 -23.97 -7.20 -25.91
CA ILE A 222 -24.40 -8.29 -26.80
C ILE A 222 -25.44 -9.18 -26.08
N GLU A 223 -25.21 -9.51 -24.81
CA GLU A 223 -26.16 -10.31 -24.03
C GLU A 223 -27.48 -9.60 -23.78
N MET A 224 -27.40 -8.31 -23.46
CA MET A 224 -28.59 -7.45 -23.30
C MET A 224 -29.40 -7.38 -24.61
N GLU A 225 -28.74 -7.24 -25.76
CA GLU A 225 -29.43 -7.22 -27.04
C GLU A 225 -30.04 -8.58 -27.36
N LYS A 226 -29.38 -9.68 -27.05
CA LYS A 226 -29.97 -11.05 -27.16
C LYS A 226 -31.20 -11.21 -26.28
N MET A 227 -31.16 -10.72 -25.03
CA MET A 227 -32.31 -10.70 -24.10
C MET A 227 -33.44 -9.86 -24.68
N ARG A 228 -33.15 -8.66 -25.21
CA ARG A 228 -34.14 -7.81 -25.83
C ARG A 228 -34.85 -8.48 -27.01
N LEU A 229 -34.06 -9.12 -27.87
CA LEU A 229 -34.61 -9.84 -29.00
C LEU A 229 -35.45 -11.08 -28.57
N ALA A 230 -35.02 -11.78 -27.52
CA ALA A 230 -35.78 -12.88 -26.94
C ALA A 230 -37.11 -12.39 -26.33
N MET A 231 -37.07 -11.27 -25.60
CA MET A 231 -38.29 -10.62 -25.04
C MET A 231 -39.27 -10.16 -26.13
N LEU A 232 -38.76 -9.60 -27.24
CA LEU A 232 -39.60 -9.20 -28.37
C LEU A 232 -40.29 -10.42 -29.03
N LYS A 233 -39.54 -11.53 -29.24
CA LYS A 233 -40.09 -12.77 -29.76
C LYS A 233 -41.14 -13.37 -28.83
N GLU A 234 -40.89 -13.36 -27.54
CA GLU A 234 -41.81 -13.87 -26.55
C GLU A 234 -43.04 -12.97 -26.44
N LYS A 235 -42.89 -11.64 -26.53
CA LYS A 235 -44.02 -10.70 -26.61
C LYS A 235 -44.88 -10.95 -27.83
N GLU A 236 -44.21 -11.19 -29.01
CA GLU A 236 -44.93 -11.54 -30.24
C GLU A 236 -45.67 -12.87 -30.12
N ARG A 237 -45.05 -13.89 -29.49
CA ARG A 237 -45.67 -15.17 -29.21
C ARG A 237 -46.91 -15.01 -28.26
N LEU A 238 -46.78 -14.23 -27.19
CA LEU A 238 -47.83 -14.00 -26.23
C LEU A 238 -48.98 -13.09 -26.76
N SER A 239 -48.70 -12.33 -27.83
CA SER A 239 -49.72 -11.50 -28.48
C SER A 239 -50.60 -12.27 -29.48
N GLN A 240 -50.22 -13.52 -29.84
CA GLN A 240 -51.00 -14.36 -30.72
C GLN A 240 -52.14 -14.99 -29.94
N PHE A 241 -53.35 -14.83 -30.48
CA PHE A 241 -54.54 -15.49 -29.91
C PHE A 241 -54.55 -16.95 -30.29
N HIS A 242 -54.70 -17.83 -29.33
CA HIS A 242 -54.90 -19.27 -29.54
C HIS A 242 -56.38 -19.57 -29.38
N GLN A 243 -56.93 -20.35 -30.31
CA GLN A 243 -58.29 -20.80 -30.27
C GLN A 243 -58.32 -22.23 -29.72
N TYR A 244 -59.09 -22.45 -28.64
CA TYR A 244 -59.29 -23.77 -28.05
C TYR A 244 -60.29 -24.59 -28.89
N GLU A 245 -60.32 -25.90 -28.65
CA GLU A 245 -61.25 -26.81 -29.36
C GLU A 245 -62.73 -26.48 -29.16
N ASP A 246 -63.06 -25.77 -28.06
CA ASP A 246 -64.40 -25.27 -27.75
C ASP A 246 -64.74 -23.96 -28.47
N GLY A 247 -63.84 -23.43 -29.26
CA GLY A 247 -63.99 -22.17 -29.98
C GLY A 247 -63.72 -20.90 -29.18
N GLN A 248 -63.35 -21.03 -27.91
CA GLN A 248 -62.93 -19.88 -27.12
C GLN A 248 -61.54 -19.41 -27.53
N ILE A 249 -61.33 -18.08 -27.54
CA ILE A 249 -60.05 -17.45 -27.87
C ILE A 249 -59.33 -17.15 -26.56
N ASP A 250 -58.15 -17.72 -26.39
CA ASP A 250 -57.27 -17.45 -25.27
C ASP A 250 -56.63 -16.04 -25.44
N GLN A 251 -56.92 -15.13 -24.53
CA GLN A 251 -56.27 -13.81 -24.56
C GLN A 251 -54.98 -13.85 -23.73
N PRO A 252 -53.86 -13.37 -24.26
CA PRO A 252 -52.62 -13.30 -23.51
C PRO A 252 -52.83 -12.39 -22.27
N PHE A 253 -52.41 -12.90 -21.13
CA PHE A 253 -52.65 -12.32 -19.78
C PHE A 253 -52.08 -10.91 -19.58
N LEU A 254 -51.08 -10.51 -20.37
CA LEU A 254 -50.42 -9.20 -20.31
C LEU A 254 -50.03 -8.75 -21.71
N THR A 255 -50.80 -7.89 -22.30
CA THR A 255 -50.36 -7.06 -23.43
C THR A 255 -50.15 -5.61 -22.97
N PRO A 256 -49.33 -4.81 -23.71
CA PRO A 256 -49.18 -3.40 -23.41
C PRO A 256 -50.48 -2.63 -23.34
N ASP A 257 -51.50 -3.09 -24.09
CA ASP A 257 -52.81 -2.45 -24.17
C ASP A 257 -53.69 -2.79 -22.95
N THR A 258 -53.43 -3.91 -22.24
CA THR A 258 -54.10 -4.31 -21.01
C THR A 258 -53.49 -3.72 -19.73
N VAL A 259 -52.35 -3.03 -19.83
CA VAL A 259 -51.62 -2.39 -18.71
C VAL A 259 -51.86 -0.86 -18.66
N ILE A 260 -52.57 -0.31 -19.65
CA ILE A 260 -52.81 1.14 -19.82
C ILE A 260 -54.27 1.52 -19.46
N GLU A 261 -54.94 0.76 -18.64
CA GLU A 261 -56.16 1.27 -18.01
C GLU A 261 -55.90 1.76 -16.59
#